data_ca9adc709f76b2753b0cc44272ea13d6
#
_entry.id   ca9adc709f76b2753b0cc44272ea13d6
#
_cell.length_a   1.000
_cell.length_b   1.000
_cell.length_c   1.000
_cell.angle_alpha   90.00
_cell.angle_beta   90.00
_cell.angle_gamma   90.00
#
_symmetry.space_group_name_H-M   'P 1'
#
loop_
_entity.id
_entity.type
_entity.pdbx_description
1 polymer ?
#
loop_
_entity_poly.entity_id
_entity_poly.type
_entity_poly.pdbx_seq_one_letter_code
_entity_poly.pdbx_strand_id
1 'polypeptide(L)'
;MVAQLKWVHDMIRSDLGVIRQMAADTESGRPASVIRGAIQSLASGSAVWQLKVSCLQHCRFVHSHHTHESMLLFPALRDANPALNPVVDKLEADHAHVSDLLDEVEAASHQLGEAGEPVARERLVTALRTLSEDLLAHLQYEEEHISGTLRTWTRWPGW
;
A
#
# COMPACT_ATOMS: atom_id res chain seq x y z
N MET A 1 19.38 0.39 7.99
CA MET A 1 18.65 0.04 6.76
C MET A 1 17.46 -0.87 7.03
N VAL A 2 17.61 -2.08 7.56
CA VAL A 2 16.44 -2.95 7.87
C VAL A 2 15.36 -2.24 8.71
N ALA A 3 15.73 -1.47 9.73
CA ALA A 3 14.76 -0.71 10.53
C ALA A 3 14.04 0.38 9.74
N GLN A 4 14.69 0.97 8.73
CA GLN A 4 14.08 1.98 7.86
C GLN A 4 13.11 1.33 6.87
N LEU A 5 13.49 0.19 6.26
CA LEU A 5 12.60 -0.60 5.42
C LEU A 5 11.32 -0.97 6.21
N LYS A 6 11.49 -1.60 7.37
CA LYS A 6 10.36 -1.98 8.23
C LYS A 6 9.49 -0.79 8.66
N TRP A 7 10.10 0.35 8.93
CA TRP A 7 9.34 1.56 9.28
C TRP A 7 8.42 2.02 8.14
N VAL A 8 8.91 1.99 6.88
CA VAL A 8 8.08 2.31 5.71
C VAL A 8 6.98 1.27 5.53
N HIS A 9 7.31 -0.01 5.66
CA HIS A 9 6.33 -1.09 5.56
C HIS A 9 5.26 -1.02 6.67
N ASP A 10 5.63 -0.66 7.90
CA ASP A 10 4.68 -0.48 8.99
C ASP A 10 3.72 0.70 8.74
N MET A 11 4.21 1.78 8.10
CA MET A 11 3.33 2.86 7.63
C MET A 11 2.33 2.34 6.59
N ILE A 12 2.79 1.60 5.58
CA ILE A 12 1.91 1.02 4.55
C ILE A 12 0.85 0.11 5.19
N ARG A 13 1.24 -0.76 6.12
CA ARG A 13 0.31 -1.64 6.86
C ARG A 13 -0.72 -0.85 7.67
N SER A 14 -0.26 0.18 8.37
CA SER A 14 -1.13 1.04 9.19
C SER A 14 -2.16 1.76 8.34
N ASP A 15 -1.73 2.43 7.28
CA ASP A 15 -2.60 3.18 6.38
C ASP A 15 -3.64 2.27 5.72
N LEU A 16 -3.21 1.11 5.23
CA LEU A 16 -4.09 0.12 4.62
C LEU A 16 -5.14 -0.39 5.62
N GLY A 17 -4.77 -0.61 6.88
CA GLY A 17 -5.68 -0.98 7.96
C GLY A 17 -6.75 0.08 8.21
N VAL A 18 -6.36 1.36 8.25
CA VAL A 18 -7.28 2.48 8.41
C VAL A 18 -8.25 2.59 7.24
N ILE A 19 -7.75 2.50 6.01
CA ILE A 19 -8.58 2.61 4.79
C ILE A 19 -9.60 1.47 4.72
N ARG A 20 -9.19 0.23 5.04
CA ARG A 20 -10.12 -0.91 5.10
C ARG A 20 -11.22 -0.73 6.13
N GLN A 21 -10.87 -0.20 7.30
CA GLN A 21 -11.87 0.10 8.34
C GLN A 21 -12.85 1.19 7.87
N MET A 22 -12.34 2.26 7.25
CA MET A 22 -13.20 3.31 6.68
C MET A 22 -14.15 2.76 5.61
N ALA A 23 -13.67 1.87 4.73
CA ALA A 23 -14.49 1.24 3.71
C ALA A 23 -15.60 0.38 4.33
N ALA A 24 -15.28 -0.45 5.33
CA ALA A 24 -16.25 -1.27 6.06
C ALA A 24 -17.29 -0.43 6.82
N ASP A 25 -16.88 0.68 7.44
CA ASP A 25 -17.78 1.57 8.16
C ASP A 25 -18.76 2.28 7.21
N THR A 26 -18.31 2.68 6.02
CA THR A 26 -19.18 3.25 4.99
C THR A 26 -20.18 2.24 4.43
N GLU A 27 -19.78 0.97 4.29
CA GLU A 27 -20.66 -0.12 3.84
C GLU A 27 -21.77 -0.42 4.86
N SER A 28 -21.45 -0.42 6.15
CA SER A 28 -22.39 -0.73 7.23
C SER A 28 -23.37 0.40 7.56
N GLY A 29 -23.29 1.55 6.88
CA GLY A 29 -24.13 2.73 7.16
C GLY A 29 -23.92 3.35 8.55
N ARG A 30 -22.83 2.99 9.24
CA ARG A 30 -22.50 3.56 10.55
C ARG A 30 -22.24 5.07 10.45
N PRO A 31 -22.77 5.88 11.39
CA PRO A 31 -22.56 7.33 11.35
C PRO A 31 -21.07 7.67 11.43
N ALA A 32 -20.65 8.64 10.66
CA ALA A 32 -19.27 9.19 10.60
C ALA A 32 -18.68 9.62 11.97
N SER A 33 -19.45 9.54 13.05
CA SER A 33 -19.03 9.87 14.42
C SER A 33 -17.94 8.93 14.98
N VAL A 34 -17.87 7.68 14.51
CA VAL A 34 -16.83 6.73 14.91
C VAL A 34 -15.51 7.01 14.19
N ILE A 35 -15.60 7.54 12.96
CA ILE A 35 -14.44 7.92 12.13
C ILE A 35 -13.79 9.22 12.67
N ARG A 36 -14.55 10.07 13.37
CA ARG A 36 -14.07 11.36 13.89
C ARG A 36 -12.94 11.28 14.91
N GLY A 37 -12.77 10.16 15.59
CA GLY A 37 -11.69 9.98 16.56
C GLY A 37 -10.29 9.85 15.93
N ALA A 38 -10.22 9.43 14.67
CA ALA A 38 -8.95 9.19 13.98
C ALA A 38 -8.57 10.33 13.00
N ILE A 39 -9.52 11.17 12.57
CA ILE A 39 -9.31 12.18 11.52
C ILE A 39 -9.87 13.55 11.94
N GLN A 40 -9.58 14.00 13.16
CA GLN A 40 -10.08 15.28 13.67
C GLN A 40 -9.40 16.52 13.02
N SER A 41 -8.51 16.36 12.04
CA SER A 41 -7.80 17.48 11.40
C SER A 41 -8.23 17.83 9.98
N LEU A 42 -9.19 17.11 9.37
CA LEU A 42 -9.68 17.40 8.01
C LEU A 42 -11.18 17.73 8.01
N ALA A 43 -11.48 18.93 8.40
CA ALA A 43 -12.82 19.40 8.78
C ALA A 43 -13.77 19.72 7.61
N SER A 44 -13.78 19.06 6.44
CA SER A 44 -14.68 19.50 5.38
C SER A 44 -15.02 18.47 4.28
N GLY A 45 -15.21 17.20 4.61
CA GLY A 45 -15.63 16.21 3.61
C GLY A 45 -16.60 15.18 4.17
N SER A 46 -17.47 14.62 3.32
CA SER A 46 -18.24 13.44 3.68
C SER A 46 -17.30 12.26 3.97
N ALA A 47 -17.76 11.23 4.72
CA ALA A 47 -16.98 10.03 4.97
C ALA A 47 -16.51 9.36 3.66
N VAL A 48 -17.34 9.41 2.63
CA VAL A 48 -17.03 8.92 1.28
C VAL A 48 -15.87 9.71 0.64
N TRP A 49 -15.86 11.04 0.77
CA TRP A 49 -14.77 11.86 0.26
C TRP A 49 -13.45 11.59 0.98
N GLN A 50 -13.50 11.44 2.31
CA GLN A 50 -12.31 11.10 3.11
C GLN A 50 -11.75 9.74 2.72
N LEU A 51 -12.59 8.73 2.52
CA LEU A 51 -12.21 7.42 2.03
C LEU A 51 -11.51 7.52 0.65
N LYS A 52 -12.12 8.24 -0.29
CA LYS A 52 -11.55 8.49 -1.62
C LYS A 52 -10.15 9.09 -1.54
N VAL A 53 -9.97 10.16 -0.78
CA VAL A 53 -8.67 10.83 -0.64
C VAL A 53 -7.63 9.92 0.00
N SER A 54 -8.01 9.18 1.04
CA SER A 54 -7.10 8.24 1.72
C SER A 54 -6.65 7.11 0.80
N CYS A 55 -7.57 6.53 0.00
CA CYS A 55 -7.20 5.52 -1.00
C CYS A 55 -6.20 6.06 -2.02
N LEU A 56 -6.47 7.23 -2.60
CA LEU A 56 -5.59 7.83 -3.61
C LEU A 56 -4.20 8.19 -3.05
N GLN A 57 -4.13 8.67 -1.82
CA GLN A 57 -2.86 8.95 -1.16
C GLN A 57 -2.06 7.68 -0.89
N HIS A 58 -2.72 6.63 -0.42
CA HIS A 58 -2.10 5.33 -0.18
C HIS A 58 -1.56 4.71 -1.48
N CYS A 59 -2.36 4.69 -2.55
CA CYS A 59 -1.93 4.19 -3.85
C CYS A 59 -0.66 4.91 -4.34
N ARG A 60 -0.63 6.24 -4.30
CA ARG A 60 0.55 7.02 -4.68
C ARG A 60 1.78 6.72 -3.83
N PHE A 61 1.59 6.54 -2.53
CA PHE A 61 2.68 6.25 -1.62
C PHE A 61 3.29 4.88 -1.93
N VAL A 62 2.47 3.83 -2.11
CA VAL A 62 2.94 2.49 -2.43
C VAL A 62 3.61 2.44 -3.81
N HIS A 63 3.04 3.08 -4.84
CA HIS A 63 3.67 3.19 -6.16
C HIS A 63 5.05 3.86 -6.08
N SER A 64 5.17 4.95 -5.31
CA SER A 64 6.46 5.63 -5.12
C SER A 64 7.47 4.73 -4.41
N HIS A 65 7.05 4.01 -3.37
CA HIS A 65 7.89 3.07 -2.63
C HIS A 65 8.41 1.96 -3.55
N HIS A 66 7.55 1.24 -4.25
CA HIS A 66 7.94 0.18 -5.19
C HIS A 66 8.82 0.69 -6.34
N THR A 67 8.56 1.92 -6.82
CA THR A 67 9.41 2.53 -7.85
C THR A 67 10.85 2.74 -7.35
N HIS A 68 11.02 3.25 -6.13
CA HIS A 68 12.35 3.44 -5.55
C HIS A 68 13.07 2.11 -5.33
N GLU A 69 12.37 1.08 -4.89
CA GLU A 69 12.96 -0.25 -4.71
C GLU A 69 13.39 -0.87 -6.04
N SER A 70 12.52 -0.84 -7.04
CA SER A 70 12.83 -1.39 -8.37
C SER A 70 13.99 -0.66 -9.05
N MET A 71 14.10 0.66 -8.86
CA MET A 71 15.14 1.48 -9.51
C MET A 71 16.48 1.47 -8.76
N LEU A 72 16.48 1.35 -7.45
CA LEU A 72 17.68 1.54 -6.64
C LEU A 72 18.03 0.33 -5.78
N LEU A 73 17.06 -0.22 -5.05
CA LEU A 73 17.30 -1.29 -4.08
C LEU A 73 17.56 -2.62 -4.78
N PHE A 74 16.72 -3.04 -5.70
CA PHE A 74 16.80 -4.34 -6.36
C PHE A 74 18.05 -4.51 -7.20
N PRO A 75 18.48 -3.54 -8.03
CA PRO A 75 19.78 -3.62 -8.71
C PRO A 75 20.95 -3.76 -7.72
N ALA A 76 20.94 -2.99 -6.65
CA ALA A 76 21.98 -3.05 -5.64
C ALA A 76 22.01 -4.38 -4.86
N LEU A 77 20.84 -5.01 -4.64
CA LEU A 77 20.75 -6.35 -4.05
C LEU A 77 21.35 -7.42 -4.97
N ARG A 78 21.05 -7.35 -6.28
CA ARG A 78 21.63 -8.26 -7.28
C ARG A 78 23.15 -8.16 -7.34
N ASP A 79 23.68 -6.93 -7.29
CA ASP A 79 25.14 -6.69 -7.31
C ASP A 79 25.81 -7.16 -6.00
N ALA A 80 25.19 -6.90 -4.86
CA ALA A 80 25.76 -7.25 -3.56
C ALA A 80 25.66 -8.76 -3.24
N ASN A 81 24.63 -9.41 -3.71
CA ASN A 81 24.38 -10.84 -3.45
C ASN A 81 23.62 -11.49 -4.62
N PRO A 82 24.33 -11.98 -5.65
CA PRO A 82 23.70 -12.63 -6.81
C PRO A 82 22.82 -13.84 -6.47
N ALA A 83 22.98 -14.47 -5.29
CA ALA A 83 22.10 -15.54 -4.85
C ALA A 83 20.66 -15.07 -4.59
N LEU A 84 20.44 -13.75 -4.44
CA LEU A 84 19.13 -13.15 -4.31
C LEU A 84 18.41 -12.91 -5.65
N ASN A 85 19.03 -13.20 -6.80
CA ASN A 85 18.36 -12.96 -8.10
C ASN A 85 16.97 -13.58 -8.18
N PRO A 86 16.71 -14.84 -7.78
CA PRO A 86 15.37 -15.39 -7.82
C PRO A 86 14.38 -14.71 -6.86
N VAL A 87 14.88 -14.19 -5.73
CA VAL A 87 14.08 -13.43 -4.77
C VAL A 87 13.69 -12.09 -5.38
N VAL A 88 14.64 -11.38 -5.99
CA VAL A 88 14.40 -10.09 -6.63
C VAL A 88 13.48 -10.25 -7.85
N ASP A 89 13.64 -11.31 -8.65
CA ASP A 89 12.72 -11.60 -9.78
C ASP A 89 11.27 -11.74 -9.29
N LYS A 90 11.07 -12.43 -8.15
CA LYS A 90 9.74 -12.55 -7.54
C LYS A 90 9.23 -11.20 -7.04
N LEU A 91 10.06 -10.42 -6.34
CA LEU A 91 9.66 -9.09 -5.83
C LEU A 91 9.27 -8.15 -6.98
N GLU A 92 10.00 -8.16 -8.10
CA GLU A 92 9.62 -7.37 -9.29
C GLU A 92 8.29 -7.82 -9.90
N ALA A 93 8.03 -9.13 -9.94
CA ALA A 93 6.74 -9.67 -10.38
C ALA A 93 5.60 -9.28 -9.42
N ASP A 94 5.85 -9.34 -8.11
CA ASP A 94 4.88 -8.90 -7.09
C ASP A 94 4.59 -7.39 -7.23
N HIS A 95 5.62 -6.55 -7.50
CA HIS A 95 5.42 -5.11 -7.73
C HIS A 95 4.49 -4.84 -8.93
N ALA A 96 4.66 -5.57 -10.04
CA ALA A 96 3.79 -5.45 -11.20
C ALA A 96 2.34 -5.83 -10.84
N HIS A 97 2.15 -6.95 -10.15
CA HIS A 97 0.83 -7.40 -9.71
C HIS A 97 0.17 -6.43 -8.73
N VAL A 98 0.90 -5.97 -7.71
CA VAL A 98 0.40 -4.98 -6.75
C VAL A 98 0.06 -3.66 -7.45
N SER A 99 0.83 -3.24 -8.47
CA SER A 99 0.52 -2.06 -9.27
C SER A 99 -0.85 -2.17 -9.93
N ASP A 100 -1.18 -3.30 -10.54
CA ASP A 100 -2.50 -3.54 -11.14
C ASP A 100 -3.63 -3.44 -10.10
N LEU A 101 -3.40 -3.98 -8.89
CA LEU A 101 -4.38 -3.89 -7.80
C LEU A 101 -4.55 -2.47 -7.24
N LEU A 102 -3.47 -1.69 -7.18
CA LEU A 102 -3.53 -0.28 -6.80
C LEU A 102 -4.33 0.54 -7.83
N ASP A 103 -4.15 0.26 -9.12
CA ASP A 103 -4.91 0.90 -10.19
C ASP A 103 -6.41 0.56 -10.10
N GLU A 104 -6.77 -0.66 -9.71
CA GLU A 104 -8.16 -1.04 -9.44
C GLU A 104 -8.76 -0.28 -8.26
N VAL A 105 -8.01 -0.15 -7.15
CA VAL A 105 -8.43 0.64 -5.98
C VAL A 105 -8.59 2.11 -6.36
N GLU A 106 -7.67 2.66 -7.14
CA GLU A 106 -7.73 4.04 -7.62
C GLU A 106 -8.96 4.26 -8.50
N ALA A 107 -9.20 3.39 -9.48
CA ALA A 107 -10.34 3.46 -10.37
C ALA A 107 -11.68 3.37 -9.62
N ALA A 108 -11.81 2.44 -8.67
CA ALA A 108 -13.00 2.33 -7.83
C ALA A 108 -13.18 3.56 -6.92
N SER A 109 -12.09 4.11 -6.39
CA SER A 109 -12.11 5.31 -5.55
C SER A 109 -12.59 6.55 -6.32
N HIS A 110 -12.23 6.69 -7.59
CA HIS A 110 -12.68 7.79 -8.44
C HIS A 110 -14.19 7.77 -8.67
N GLN A 111 -14.80 6.58 -8.70
CA GLN A 111 -16.24 6.41 -8.90
C GLN A 111 -17.08 6.65 -7.64
N LEU A 112 -16.46 6.80 -6.46
CA LEU A 112 -17.17 7.14 -5.24
C LEU A 112 -17.78 8.55 -5.33
N GLY A 113 -19.05 8.67 -4.90
CA GLY A 113 -19.79 9.93 -4.92
C GLY A 113 -20.45 10.24 -6.27
N GLU A 114 -20.42 9.33 -7.24
CA GLU A 114 -21.06 9.43 -8.54
C GLU A 114 -22.33 8.59 -8.64
N ALA A 115 -23.06 8.69 -9.77
CA ALA A 115 -24.20 7.81 -10.04
C ALA A 115 -23.70 6.35 -10.06
N GLY A 116 -24.29 5.47 -9.20
CA GLY A 116 -23.83 4.09 -9.04
C GLY A 116 -22.89 3.86 -7.84
N GLU A 117 -22.80 4.80 -6.93
CA GLU A 117 -21.97 4.74 -5.71
C GLU A 117 -22.01 3.40 -4.95
N PRO A 118 -23.17 2.73 -4.74
CA PRO A 118 -23.21 1.44 -4.05
C PRO A 118 -22.36 0.37 -4.74
N VAL A 119 -22.39 0.30 -6.07
CA VAL A 119 -21.60 -0.65 -6.86
C VAL A 119 -20.11 -0.30 -6.81
N ALA A 120 -19.78 1.00 -6.92
CA ALA A 120 -18.41 1.47 -6.79
C ALA A 120 -17.83 1.17 -5.40
N ARG A 121 -18.63 1.26 -4.36
CA ARG A 121 -18.24 0.96 -2.98
C ARG A 121 -17.97 -0.52 -2.78
N GLU A 122 -18.84 -1.40 -3.25
CA GLU A 122 -18.64 -2.86 -3.20
C GLU A 122 -17.37 -3.26 -3.96
N ARG A 123 -17.17 -2.67 -5.15
CA ARG A 123 -15.95 -2.86 -5.94
C ARG A 123 -14.70 -2.41 -5.19
N LEU A 124 -14.73 -1.26 -4.54
CA LEU A 124 -13.62 -0.76 -3.73
C LEU A 124 -13.29 -1.67 -2.56
N VAL A 125 -14.30 -2.13 -1.81
CA VAL A 125 -14.10 -3.07 -0.69
C VAL A 125 -13.46 -4.37 -1.17
N THR A 126 -13.89 -4.89 -2.31
CA THR A 126 -13.32 -6.09 -2.91
C THR A 126 -11.87 -5.86 -3.34
N ALA A 127 -11.59 -4.77 -4.05
CA ALA A 127 -10.24 -4.41 -4.49
C ALA A 127 -9.28 -4.20 -3.30
N LEU A 128 -9.72 -3.51 -2.24
CA LEU A 128 -8.93 -3.31 -1.02
C LEU A 128 -8.63 -4.61 -0.30
N ARG A 129 -9.54 -5.58 -0.32
CA ARG A 129 -9.30 -6.89 0.30
C ARG A 129 -8.21 -7.64 -0.46
N THR A 130 -8.33 -7.75 -1.78
CA THR A 130 -7.32 -8.42 -2.62
C THR A 130 -5.96 -7.72 -2.51
N LEU A 131 -5.93 -6.39 -2.64
CA LEU A 131 -4.70 -5.61 -2.45
C LEU A 131 -4.07 -5.88 -1.08
N SER A 132 -4.87 -5.96 -0.02
CA SER A 132 -4.34 -6.21 1.33
C SER A 132 -3.68 -7.57 1.45
N GLU A 133 -4.28 -8.61 0.91
CA GLU A 133 -3.74 -9.97 0.97
C GLU A 133 -2.39 -10.03 0.26
N ASP A 134 -2.30 -9.52 -0.96
CA ASP A 134 -1.12 -9.61 -1.79
C ASP A 134 -0.01 -8.63 -1.35
N LEU A 135 -0.37 -7.38 -1.03
CA LEU A 135 0.61 -6.40 -0.55
C LEU A 135 1.23 -6.82 0.80
N LEU A 136 0.43 -7.30 1.74
CA LEU A 136 0.96 -7.74 3.04
C LEU A 136 1.87 -8.98 2.89
N ALA A 137 1.52 -9.91 2.01
CA ALA A 137 2.36 -11.07 1.70
C ALA A 137 3.67 -10.65 1.03
N HIS A 138 3.62 -9.69 0.09
CA HIS A 138 4.80 -9.12 -0.55
C HIS A 138 5.74 -8.46 0.47
N LEU A 139 5.25 -7.54 1.31
CA LEU A 139 6.07 -6.85 2.32
C LEU A 139 6.73 -7.83 3.30
N GLN A 140 6.01 -8.88 3.70
CA GLN A 140 6.56 -9.92 4.56
C GLN A 140 7.67 -10.69 3.84
N TYR A 141 7.42 -11.14 2.62
CA TYR A 141 8.40 -11.89 1.82
C TYR A 141 9.68 -11.09 1.61
N GLU A 142 9.55 -9.82 1.29
CA GLU A 142 10.70 -8.92 1.13
C GLU A 142 11.52 -8.82 2.41
N GLU A 143 10.89 -8.49 3.54
CA GLU A 143 11.57 -8.37 4.84
C GLU A 143 12.31 -9.66 5.23
N GLU A 144 11.71 -10.82 4.98
CA GLU A 144 12.30 -12.11 5.34
C GLU A 144 13.54 -12.43 4.51
N HIS A 145 13.51 -12.12 3.20
CA HIS A 145 14.55 -12.59 2.28
C HIS A 145 15.70 -11.60 2.09
N ILE A 146 15.45 -10.28 2.16
CA ILE A 146 16.53 -9.30 1.90
C ILE A 146 17.18 -8.75 3.17
N SER A 147 16.56 -8.89 4.35
CA SER A 147 17.09 -8.33 5.61
C SER A 147 18.51 -8.80 5.92
N GLY A 148 18.85 -10.04 5.57
CA GLY A 148 20.20 -10.60 5.77
C GLY A 148 21.26 -9.78 5.04
N THR A 149 21.03 -9.48 3.77
CA THR A 149 21.94 -8.68 2.93
C THR A 149 21.93 -7.21 3.38
N LEU A 150 20.77 -6.62 3.68
CA LEU A 150 20.68 -5.24 4.15
C LEU A 150 21.43 -4.96 5.46
N ARG A 151 21.60 -5.96 6.33
CA ARG A 151 22.40 -5.82 7.58
C ARG A 151 23.87 -5.61 7.31
N THR A 152 24.37 -6.02 6.14
CA THR A 152 25.76 -5.85 5.75
C THR A 152 26.05 -4.47 5.17
N TRP A 153 25.02 -3.72 4.81
CA TRP A 153 25.18 -2.41 4.18
C TRP A 153 25.36 -1.28 5.21
N THR A 154 26.21 -0.32 4.88
CA THR A 154 26.47 0.86 5.71
C THR A 154 25.68 2.09 5.26
N ARG A 155 25.17 2.08 4.02
CA ARG A 155 24.36 3.17 3.43
C ARG A 155 23.37 2.60 2.40
N TRP A 156 22.30 3.34 2.13
CA TRP A 156 21.37 3.02 1.05
C TRP A 156 22.01 3.23 -0.32
N PRO A 157 21.62 2.42 -1.34
CA PRO A 157 22.03 2.67 -2.72
C PRO A 157 21.50 4.04 -3.18
N GLY A 158 22.34 4.81 -3.89
CA GLY A 158 21.95 6.13 -4.41
C GLY A 158 22.11 7.29 -3.44
N TRP A 159 22.65 7.08 -2.20
CA TRP A 159 22.94 8.12 -1.20
C TRP A 159 24.43 8.24 -0.92
#